data_fb23beb767b2ce0f110662eaf0ef0ca1
#
_entry.id   fb23beb767b2ce0f110662eaf0ef0ca1
#
_cell.length_a   1.000
_cell.length_b   1.000
_cell.length_c   1.000
_cell.angle_alpha   90.00
_cell.angle_beta   90.00
_cell.angle_gamma   90.00
#
_symmetry.space_group_name_H-M   'P 1'
#
loop_
_entity.id
_entity.type
_entity.pdbx_description
1 polymer ?
#
loop_
_entity_poly.entity_id
_entity_poly.type
_entity_poly.pdbx_seq_one_letter_code
_entity_poly.pdbx_strand_id
1 'polypeptide(L)'
;MNRIDRISAILIQLQSHSLVKAQQISERFNISIRTVYRDIRTLEEAGIPIIGNPGIGYSLAEGFKLSPLMFTQKEALSFLIAEKLVHELTDSNSNEHYKSGIEKIRSVMRFADKNMLETMEKCMSVLDTYKSSTYKPDILLLILQSIYQKRIIEISYLGSNALSVSERKIEAVGIFFSRTNWYLIGFYLPKEIYLTFRIDRIQKMHILNELQSREHPPLEKFIREFYDKEKLHEIVIRIEKNKTSIMNDDKYYYGLTSEKEIGDMFELHFLTFSISKFAHWYLSFADSATIIRPDSLKYCLLYTSPSPRDRTRSR
;
A
#
# COMPACT_ATOMS: atom_id res chain seq x y z
N MET A 1 7.00 24.47 -19.73
CA MET A 1 7.18 23.30 -20.62
C MET A 1 7.08 23.79 -22.06
N ASN A 2 8.00 23.43 -22.93
CA ASN A 2 7.92 23.87 -24.33
C ASN A 2 6.79 23.11 -25.08
N ARG A 3 6.44 23.55 -26.29
CA ARG A 3 5.31 22.97 -27.04
C ARG A 3 5.57 21.51 -27.46
N ILE A 4 6.79 21.20 -27.86
CA ILE A 4 7.16 19.85 -28.32
C ILE A 4 7.06 18.84 -27.16
N ASP A 5 7.62 19.20 -26.01
CA ASP A 5 7.58 18.35 -24.81
C ASP A 5 6.13 18.08 -24.38
N ARG A 6 5.27 19.12 -24.50
CA ARG A 6 3.86 19.00 -24.14
C ARG A 6 3.10 18.09 -25.10
N ILE A 7 3.30 18.24 -26.41
CA ILE A 7 2.66 17.38 -27.42
C ILE A 7 3.08 15.91 -27.21
N SER A 8 4.36 15.64 -26.95
CA SER A 8 4.86 14.30 -26.63
C SER A 8 4.23 13.74 -25.35
N ALA A 9 4.11 14.56 -24.32
CA ALA A 9 3.48 14.15 -23.06
C ALA A 9 1.97 13.90 -23.19
N ILE A 10 1.26 14.67 -24.01
CA ILE A 10 -0.16 14.43 -24.35
C ILE A 10 -0.30 13.09 -25.05
N LEU A 11 0.57 12.78 -26.00
CA LEU A 11 0.54 11.53 -26.74
C LEU A 11 0.78 10.31 -25.82
N ILE A 12 1.75 10.40 -24.91
CA ILE A 12 2.00 9.36 -23.88
C ILE A 12 0.75 9.18 -23.00
N GLN A 13 0.07 10.28 -22.63
CA GLN A 13 -1.15 10.20 -21.86
C GLN A 13 -2.29 9.50 -22.61
N LEU A 14 -2.46 9.77 -23.90
CA LEU A 14 -3.44 9.11 -24.75
C LEU A 14 -3.14 7.61 -24.95
N GLN A 15 -1.86 7.21 -24.89
CA GLN A 15 -1.46 5.80 -24.96
C GLN A 15 -1.71 5.04 -23.65
N SER A 16 -1.57 5.72 -22.54
CA SER A 16 -1.69 5.09 -21.21
C SER A 16 -3.13 4.98 -20.71
N HIS A 17 -4.10 5.61 -21.41
CA HIS A 17 -5.51 5.61 -21.00
C HIS A 17 -6.41 5.29 -22.20
N SER A 18 -7.45 4.52 -21.98
CA SER A 18 -8.46 4.21 -22.99
C SER A 18 -9.25 5.46 -23.44
N LEU A 19 -9.37 6.47 -22.57
CA LEU A 19 -10.06 7.72 -22.84
C LEU A 19 -9.48 8.86 -21.99
N VAL A 20 -9.23 10.02 -22.58
CA VAL A 20 -8.71 11.22 -21.89
C VAL A 20 -9.58 12.42 -22.24
N LYS A 21 -10.11 13.10 -21.23
CA LYS A 21 -10.92 14.33 -21.44
C LYS A 21 -10.02 15.55 -21.72
N ALA A 22 -10.47 16.47 -22.58
CA ALA A 22 -9.75 17.72 -22.84
C ALA A 22 -9.46 18.52 -21.57
N GLN A 23 -10.37 18.48 -20.60
CA GLN A 23 -10.20 19.16 -19.33
C GLN A 23 -9.06 18.55 -18.50
N GLN A 24 -8.90 17.24 -18.46
CA GLN A 24 -7.79 16.57 -17.77
C GLN A 24 -6.43 16.96 -18.34
N ILE A 25 -6.34 17.11 -19.69
CA ILE A 25 -5.13 17.57 -20.37
C ILE A 25 -4.87 19.05 -20.00
N SER A 26 -5.91 19.88 -20.02
CA SER A 26 -5.85 21.31 -19.68
C SER A 26 -5.30 21.51 -18.25
N GLU A 27 -5.85 20.77 -17.27
CA GLU A 27 -5.45 20.83 -15.86
C GLU A 27 -4.01 20.33 -15.66
N ARG A 28 -3.69 19.16 -16.22
CA ARG A 28 -2.35 18.54 -16.07
C ARG A 28 -1.22 19.42 -16.57
N PHE A 29 -1.43 20.09 -17.70
CA PHE A 29 -0.39 20.90 -18.35
C PHE A 29 -0.55 22.42 -18.11
N ASN A 30 -1.56 22.82 -17.34
CA ASN A 30 -1.91 24.21 -17.05
C ASN A 30 -2.02 25.06 -18.32
N ILE A 31 -2.82 24.62 -19.29
CA ILE A 31 -3.07 25.24 -20.58
C ILE A 31 -4.57 25.40 -20.82
N SER A 32 -4.96 26.35 -21.73
CA SER A 32 -6.36 26.51 -22.10
C SER A 32 -6.87 25.28 -22.90
N ILE A 33 -8.17 25.01 -22.81
CA ILE A 33 -8.85 23.98 -23.62
C ILE A 33 -8.64 24.22 -25.13
N ARG A 34 -8.62 25.50 -25.55
CA ARG A 34 -8.31 25.87 -26.94
C ARG A 34 -6.90 25.43 -27.36
N THR A 35 -5.94 25.49 -26.43
CA THR A 35 -4.57 25.01 -26.66
C THR A 35 -4.54 23.49 -26.76
N VAL A 36 -5.33 22.80 -25.93
CA VAL A 36 -5.48 21.33 -26.02
C VAL A 36 -5.97 20.91 -27.41
N TYR A 37 -7.05 21.53 -27.89
CA TYR A 37 -7.58 21.21 -29.22
C TYR A 37 -6.57 21.46 -30.34
N ARG A 38 -5.77 22.52 -30.23
CA ARG A 38 -4.72 22.79 -31.21
C ARG A 38 -3.59 21.77 -31.17
N ASP A 39 -3.20 21.33 -29.97
CA ASP A 39 -2.14 20.34 -29.81
C ASP A 39 -2.62 18.95 -30.25
N ILE A 40 -3.85 18.57 -29.96
CA ILE A 40 -4.48 17.33 -30.48
C ILE A 40 -4.51 17.37 -32.02
N ARG A 41 -4.98 18.45 -32.61
CA ARG A 41 -4.99 18.60 -34.07
C ARG A 41 -3.60 18.47 -34.70
N THR A 42 -2.58 19.01 -34.04
CA THR A 42 -1.19 18.84 -34.49
C THR A 42 -0.75 17.40 -34.50
N LEU A 43 -1.19 16.59 -33.52
CA LEU A 43 -0.93 15.15 -33.48
C LEU A 43 -1.67 14.40 -34.61
N GLU A 44 -2.95 14.77 -34.87
CA GLU A 44 -3.74 14.20 -35.98
C GLU A 44 -3.08 14.53 -37.33
N GLU A 45 -2.66 15.79 -37.53
CA GLU A 45 -1.95 16.24 -38.74
C GLU A 45 -0.59 15.53 -38.91
N ALA A 46 0.04 15.10 -37.81
CA ALA A 46 1.25 14.29 -37.82
C ALA A 46 0.97 12.79 -38.08
N GLY A 47 -0.27 12.40 -38.37
CA GLY A 47 -0.65 11.03 -38.71
C GLY A 47 -0.96 10.14 -37.51
N ILE A 48 -1.10 10.70 -36.32
CA ILE A 48 -1.52 9.92 -35.14
C ILE A 48 -3.04 9.71 -35.19
N PRO A 49 -3.53 8.45 -35.21
CA PRO A 49 -4.95 8.17 -35.34
C PRO A 49 -5.69 8.40 -34.02
N ILE A 50 -6.04 9.64 -33.76
CA ILE A 50 -6.82 10.04 -32.57
C ILE A 50 -8.30 10.00 -32.91
N ILE A 51 -9.09 9.38 -32.02
CA ILE A 51 -10.55 9.35 -32.10
C ILE A 51 -11.08 10.36 -31.08
N GLY A 52 -11.65 11.47 -31.58
CA GLY A 52 -12.29 12.49 -30.75
C GLY A 52 -13.80 12.24 -30.65
N ASN A 53 -14.31 11.99 -29.46
CA ASN A 53 -15.75 11.90 -29.19
C ASN A 53 -16.23 13.19 -28.50
N PRO A 54 -17.07 14.01 -29.15
CA PRO A 54 -17.56 15.26 -28.60
C PRO A 54 -18.22 15.05 -27.22
N GLY A 55 -17.81 15.83 -26.22
CA GLY A 55 -18.33 15.74 -24.85
C GLY A 55 -17.79 14.56 -24.01
N ILE A 56 -17.12 13.60 -24.63
CA ILE A 56 -16.60 12.38 -23.96
C ILE A 56 -15.09 12.52 -23.75
N GLY A 57 -14.31 12.70 -24.83
CA GLY A 57 -12.86 12.82 -24.78
C GLY A 57 -12.15 12.28 -26.01
N TYR A 58 -10.86 12.03 -25.86
CA TYR A 58 -9.96 11.54 -26.91
C TYR A 58 -9.43 10.15 -26.56
N SER A 59 -9.32 9.29 -27.56
CA SER A 59 -8.68 7.97 -27.49
C SER A 59 -7.81 7.74 -28.73
N LEU A 60 -6.88 6.81 -28.65
CA LEU A 60 -6.16 6.33 -29.83
C LEU A 60 -6.94 5.18 -30.50
N ALA A 61 -6.81 5.06 -31.81
CA ALA A 61 -7.38 3.92 -32.53
C ALA A 61 -6.79 2.60 -32.01
N GLU A 62 -7.62 1.56 -31.95
CA GLU A 62 -7.23 0.25 -31.46
C GLU A 62 -6.06 -0.33 -32.28
N GLY A 63 -5.07 -0.90 -31.56
CA GLY A 63 -3.87 -1.45 -32.18
C GLY A 63 -2.76 -0.45 -32.49
N PHE A 64 -2.99 0.85 -32.38
CA PHE A 64 -1.94 1.85 -32.59
C PHE A 64 -0.92 1.83 -31.45
N LYS A 65 0.33 1.45 -31.75
CA LYS A 65 1.47 1.44 -30.84
C LYS A 65 2.57 2.35 -31.39
N LEU A 66 3.02 3.30 -30.60
CA LEU A 66 4.20 4.10 -30.93
C LEU A 66 5.49 3.31 -30.70
N SER A 67 6.52 3.76 -31.41
CA SER A 67 7.92 3.36 -31.23
C SER A 67 8.43 3.47 -29.79
N PRO A 68 9.56 2.84 -29.45
CA PRO A 68 9.94 2.53 -28.07
C PRO A 68 9.88 3.73 -27.14
N LEU A 69 9.23 3.54 -25.99
CA LEU A 69 9.22 4.50 -24.91
C LEU A 69 10.67 4.78 -24.49
N MET A 70 11.05 6.06 -24.50
CA MET A 70 12.34 6.47 -23.96
C MET A 70 12.16 6.88 -22.50
N PHE A 71 12.84 6.19 -21.61
CA PHE A 71 12.84 6.51 -20.19
C PHE A 71 14.00 7.46 -19.87
N THR A 72 13.76 8.43 -19.01
CA THR A 72 14.80 9.23 -18.38
C THR A 72 15.50 8.42 -17.29
N GLN A 73 16.72 8.82 -16.90
CA GLN A 73 17.44 8.20 -15.79
C GLN A 73 16.65 8.21 -14.48
N LYS A 74 15.90 9.29 -14.19
CA LYS A 74 15.08 9.40 -12.99
C LYS A 74 13.89 8.42 -12.99
N GLU A 75 13.26 8.22 -14.14
CA GLU A 75 12.20 7.22 -14.29
C GLU A 75 12.75 5.81 -14.13
N ALA A 76 13.90 5.52 -14.71
CA ALA A 76 14.59 4.24 -14.57
C ALA A 76 14.96 3.92 -13.10
N LEU A 77 15.47 4.89 -12.36
CA LEU A 77 15.76 4.75 -10.92
C LEU A 77 14.49 4.53 -10.11
N SER A 78 13.37 5.19 -10.46
CA SER A 78 12.07 4.98 -9.80
C SER A 78 11.56 3.56 -9.98
N PHE A 79 11.75 2.95 -11.15
CA PHE A 79 11.41 1.54 -11.38
C PHE A 79 12.28 0.59 -10.54
N LEU A 80 13.56 0.89 -10.37
CA LEU A 80 14.46 0.10 -9.50
C LEU A 80 14.01 0.15 -8.04
N ILE A 81 13.64 1.34 -7.53
CA ILE A 81 13.09 1.48 -6.17
C ILE A 81 11.81 0.65 -6.01
N ALA A 82 10.89 0.76 -6.99
CA ALA A 82 9.64 0.01 -6.99
C ALA A 82 9.87 -1.50 -7.01
N GLU A 83 10.86 -1.99 -7.78
CA GLU A 83 11.24 -3.41 -7.84
C GLU A 83 11.62 -3.96 -6.47
N LYS A 84 12.44 -3.23 -5.70
CA LYS A 84 12.83 -3.63 -4.36
C LYS A 84 11.65 -3.68 -3.39
N LEU A 85 10.73 -2.71 -3.47
CA LEU A 85 9.52 -2.69 -2.64
C LEU A 85 8.54 -3.81 -3.02
N VAL A 86 8.32 -4.06 -4.31
CA VAL A 86 7.44 -5.15 -4.77
C VAL A 86 7.96 -6.49 -4.27
N HIS A 87 9.28 -6.71 -4.33
CA HIS A 87 9.91 -7.94 -3.83
C HIS A 87 9.58 -8.20 -2.35
N GLU A 88 9.57 -7.17 -1.52
CA GLU A 88 9.36 -7.30 -0.07
C GLU A 88 7.87 -7.29 0.33
N LEU A 89 7.02 -6.63 -0.44
CA LEU A 89 5.63 -6.38 -0.06
C LEU A 89 4.60 -7.27 -0.76
N THR A 90 5.02 -8.12 -1.71
CA THR A 90 4.09 -8.96 -2.48
C THR A 90 4.46 -10.44 -2.43
N ASP A 91 3.59 -11.29 -2.96
CA ASP A 91 3.84 -12.73 -3.12
C ASP A 91 4.85 -13.02 -4.26
N SER A 92 5.37 -14.27 -4.28
CA SER A 92 6.39 -14.71 -5.25
C SER A 92 5.96 -14.54 -6.70
N ASN A 93 4.72 -14.87 -7.03
CA ASN A 93 4.24 -14.82 -8.42
C ASN A 93 4.01 -13.37 -8.88
N SER A 94 3.45 -12.51 -8.03
CA SER A 94 3.35 -11.07 -8.32
C SER A 94 4.73 -10.47 -8.58
N ASN A 95 5.75 -10.90 -7.82
CA ASN A 95 7.13 -10.48 -8.00
C ASN A 95 7.73 -10.99 -9.33
N GLU A 96 7.47 -12.25 -9.73
CA GLU A 96 7.91 -12.79 -11.03
C GLU A 96 7.27 -12.05 -12.20
N HIS A 97 5.98 -11.77 -12.14
CA HIS A 97 5.29 -10.97 -13.15
C HIS A 97 5.84 -9.55 -13.24
N TYR A 98 6.14 -8.93 -12.10
CA TYR A 98 6.77 -7.61 -12.06
C TYR A 98 8.16 -7.64 -12.70
N LYS A 99 9.01 -8.62 -12.35
CA LYS A 99 10.34 -8.81 -12.95
C LYS A 99 10.26 -8.96 -14.47
N SER A 100 9.37 -9.82 -14.95
CA SER A 100 9.17 -9.99 -16.39
C SER A 100 8.75 -8.69 -17.09
N GLY A 101 7.90 -7.88 -16.44
CA GLY A 101 7.52 -6.56 -16.94
C GLY A 101 8.69 -5.58 -16.97
N ILE A 102 9.46 -5.52 -15.90
CA ILE A 102 10.63 -4.65 -15.77
C ILE A 102 11.73 -5.01 -16.76
N GLU A 103 11.97 -6.30 -17.03
CA GLU A 103 12.93 -6.74 -18.04
C GLU A 103 12.57 -6.21 -19.44
N LYS A 104 11.27 -6.21 -19.81
CA LYS A 104 10.81 -5.60 -21.07
C LYS A 104 11.07 -4.09 -21.10
N ILE A 105 10.85 -3.39 -19.99
CA ILE A 105 11.17 -1.96 -19.86
C ILE A 105 12.68 -1.74 -19.97
N ARG A 106 13.49 -2.51 -19.26
CA ARG A 106 14.98 -2.45 -19.34
C ARG A 106 15.47 -2.72 -20.74
N SER A 107 14.81 -3.59 -21.53
CA SER A 107 15.23 -3.91 -22.89
C SER A 107 15.24 -2.71 -23.84
N VAL A 108 14.34 -1.75 -23.66
CA VAL A 108 14.20 -0.54 -24.47
C VAL A 108 15.01 0.65 -23.95
N MET A 109 15.70 0.53 -22.82
CA MET A 109 16.57 1.58 -22.28
C MET A 109 17.89 1.67 -23.02
N ARG A 110 18.52 2.86 -22.99
CA ARG A 110 19.86 3.07 -23.55
C ARG A 110 20.91 2.30 -22.73
N PHE A 111 22.02 1.94 -23.37
CA PHE A 111 23.08 1.17 -22.74
C PHE A 111 23.67 1.87 -21.49
N ALA A 112 23.87 3.18 -21.54
CA ALA A 112 24.38 3.95 -20.40
C ALA A 112 23.45 3.91 -19.19
N ASP A 113 22.13 3.93 -19.42
CA ASP A 113 21.12 3.86 -18.36
C ASP A 113 21.08 2.45 -17.74
N LYS A 114 21.28 1.38 -18.52
CA LYS A 114 21.38 -0.01 -18.04
C LYS A 114 22.57 -0.18 -17.08
N ASN A 115 23.74 0.28 -17.46
CA ASN A 115 24.95 0.21 -16.62
C ASN A 115 24.78 0.98 -15.30
N MET A 116 24.11 2.14 -15.36
CA MET A 116 23.78 2.90 -14.15
C MET A 116 22.86 2.10 -13.23
N LEU A 117 21.80 1.50 -13.78
CA LEU A 117 20.85 0.68 -12.98
C LEU A 117 21.54 -0.50 -12.32
N GLU A 118 22.39 -1.25 -13.03
CA GLU A 118 23.15 -2.37 -12.48
C GLU A 118 24.09 -1.93 -11.33
N THR A 119 24.66 -0.74 -11.44
CA THR A 119 25.50 -0.18 -10.38
C THR A 119 24.68 0.23 -9.18
N MET A 120 23.55 0.93 -9.39
CA MET A 120 22.66 1.39 -8.32
C MET A 120 21.94 0.24 -7.61
N GLU A 121 21.63 -0.83 -8.32
CA GLU A 121 21.01 -2.04 -7.75
C GLU A 121 21.85 -2.65 -6.61
N LYS A 122 23.16 -2.63 -6.73
CA LYS A 122 24.10 -3.10 -5.71
C LYS A 122 24.19 -2.17 -4.49
N CYS A 123 23.79 -0.90 -4.67
CA CYS A 123 23.84 0.11 -3.63
C CYS A 123 22.51 0.23 -2.84
N MET A 124 21.50 -0.58 -3.20
CA MET A 124 20.16 -0.47 -2.61
C MET A 124 19.71 -1.82 -2.07
N SER A 125 19.33 -1.84 -0.80
CA SER A 125 18.70 -2.99 -0.13
C SER A 125 17.54 -2.52 0.71
N VAL A 126 16.45 -3.29 0.71
CA VAL A 126 15.36 -3.15 1.67
C VAL A 126 15.58 -4.22 2.73
N LEU A 127 15.77 -3.81 3.97
CA LEU A 127 15.97 -4.75 5.06
C LEU A 127 14.60 -5.20 5.59
N ASP A 128 14.41 -6.51 5.62
CA ASP A 128 13.26 -7.14 6.25
C ASP A 128 13.25 -6.86 7.74
N THR A 129 12.37 -5.99 8.19
CA THR A 129 12.16 -5.78 9.61
C THR A 129 11.26 -6.86 10.21
N TYR A 130 10.39 -7.51 9.44
CA TYR A 130 9.50 -8.60 9.89
C TYR A 130 8.98 -9.43 8.70
N LYS A 131 9.65 -10.50 8.32
CA LYS A 131 9.06 -11.57 7.49
C LYS A 131 8.03 -12.35 8.29
N SER A 132 6.87 -11.78 8.58
CA SER A 132 5.83 -12.50 9.32
C SER A 132 4.73 -13.11 8.43
N SER A 133 4.69 -12.79 7.15
CA SER A 133 3.61 -13.28 6.31
C SER A 133 4.11 -13.79 4.97
N THR A 134 4.18 -15.12 4.85
CA THR A 134 4.32 -15.77 3.56
C THR A 134 2.96 -15.72 2.87
N TYR A 135 2.75 -14.76 1.99
CA TYR A 135 1.55 -14.75 1.16
C TYR A 135 1.56 -15.97 0.24
N LYS A 136 0.40 -16.62 0.11
CA LYS A 136 0.25 -17.69 -0.87
C LYS A 136 0.37 -17.11 -2.29
N PRO A 137 1.01 -17.81 -3.22
CA PRO A 137 1.14 -17.36 -4.60
C PRO A 137 -0.22 -16.99 -5.21
N ASP A 138 -0.25 -15.94 -6.02
CA ASP A 138 -1.40 -15.45 -6.80
C ASP A 138 -2.59 -14.89 -6.01
N ILE A 139 -2.64 -14.98 -4.69
CA ILE A 139 -3.83 -14.52 -3.93
C ILE A 139 -4.15 -13.04 -4.20
N LEU A 140 -3.15 -12.17 -4.22
CA LEU A 140 -3.37 -10.75 -4.52
C LEU A 140 -3.95 -10.55 -5.93
N LEU A 141 -3.38 -11.22 -6.92
CA LEU A 141 -3.83 -11.14 -8.32
C LEU A 141 -5.24 -11.72 -8.49
N LEU A 142 -5.53 -12.86 -7.88
CA LEU A 142 -6.85 -13.49 -7.92
C LEU A 142 -7.92 -12.60 -7.26
N ILE A 143 -7.61 -11.93 -6.15
CA ILE A 143 -8.54 -10.97 -5.53
C ILE A 143 -8.82 -9.82 -6.49
N LEU A 144 -7.80 -9.20 -7.07
CA LEU A 144 -7.97 -8.11 -8.03
C LEU A 144 -8.75 -8.55 -9.26
N GLN A 145 -8.49 -9.77 -9.77
CA GLN A 145 -9.24 -10.35 -10.86
C GLN A 145 -10.72 -10.56 -10.51
N SER A 146 -11.03 -11.05 -9.31
CA SER A 146 -12.42 -11.25 -8.87
C SER A 146 -13.17 -9.93 -8.75
N ILE A 147 -12.52 -8.86 -8.27
CA ILE A 147 -13.09 -7.51 -8.20
C ILE A 147 -13.40 -7.00 -9.61
N TYR A 148 -12.45 -7.12 -10.55
CA TYR A 148 -12.63 -6.68 -11.93
C TYR A 148 -13.76 -7.44 -12.64
N GLN A 149 -13.84 -8.76 -12.43
CA GLN A 149 -14.87 -9.62 -13.02
C GLN A 149 -16.21 -9.55 -12.27
N LYS A 150 -16.29 -8.83 -11.15
CA LYS A 150 -17.46 -8.78 -10.26
C LYS A 150 -17.95 -10.18 -9.85
N ARG A 151 -17.03 -11.07 -9.48
CA ARG A 151 -17.34 -12.46 -9.11
C ARG A 151 -17.16 -12.69 -7.61
N ILE A 152 -17.98 -13.60 -7.07
CA ILE A 152 -17.88 -14.09 -5.70
C ILE A 152 -16.61 -14.94 -5.57
N ILE A 153 -15.96 -14.84 -4.42
CA ILE A 153 -14.83 -15.68 -4.04
C ILE A 153 -15.18 -16.54 -2.83
N GLU A 154 -14.62 -17.73 -2.82
CA GLU A 154 -14.63 -18.61 -1.66
C GLU A 154 -13.20 -18.70 -1.11
N ILE A 155 -13.06 -18.42 0.18
CA ILE A 155 -11.77 -18.43 0.87
C ILE A 155 -11.78 -19.40 2.05
N SER A 156 -10.70 -20.19 2.19
CA SER A 156 -10.38 -20.92 3.42
C SER A 156 -9.58 -19.99 4.33
N TYR A 157 -10.19 -19.49 5.40
CA TYR A 157 -9.63 -18.45 6.26
C TYR A 157 -9.24 -18.97 7.62
N LEU A 158 -7.98 -18.71 8.03
CA LEU A 158 -7.47 -19.05 9.36
C LEU A 158 -7.89 -17.96 10.37
N GLY A 159 -8.67 -18.36 11.36
CA GLY A 159 -9.14 -17.47 12.42
C GLY A 159 -8.01 -16.84 13.25
N SER A 160 -8.34 -15.84 14.06
CA SER A 160 -7.36 -15.13 14.90
C SER A 160 -6.63 -16.02 15.90
N ASN A 161 -7.27 -17.08 16.36
CA ASN A 161 -6.71 -18.01 17.34
C ASN A 161 -5.90 -19.16 16.69
N ALA A 162 -5.65 -19.12 15.38
CA ALA A 162 -4.90 -20.12 14.60
C ALA A 162 -5.37 -21.59 14.77
N LEU A 163 -6.55 -21.82 15.37
CA LEU A 163 -7.05 -23.16 15.72
C LEU A 163 -8.11 -23.70 14.77
N SER A 164 -8.72 -22.86 13.94
CA SER A 164 -9.78 -23.28 13.02
C SER A 164 -9.69 -22.59 11.68
N VAL A 165 -9.77 -23.36 10.61
CA VAL A 165 -9.98 -22.86 9.25
C VAL A 165 -11.47 -22.86 8.97
N SER A 166 -11.98 -21.77 8.42
CA SER A 166 -13.39 -21.65 8.04
C SER A 166 -13.53 -21.24 6.58
N GLU A 167 -14.44 -21.90 5.86
CA GLU A 167 -14.78 -21.54 4.50
C GLU A 167 -15.73 -20.33 4.51
N ARG A 168 -15.45 -19.36 3.65
CA ARG A 168 -16.23 -18.12 3.58
C ARG A 168 -16.47 -17.71 2.14
N LYS A 169 -17.75 -17.54 1.78
CA LYS A 169 -18.15 -16.92 0.53
C LYS A 169 -18.28 -15.42 0.72
N ILE A 170 -17.54 -14.65 -0.06
CA ILE A 170 -17.47 -13.19 0.05
C ILE A 170 -17.48 -12.53 -1.32
N GLU A 171 -18.02 -11.34 -1.39
CA GLU A 171 -17.87 -10.41 -2.51
C GLU A 171 -16.71 -9.47 -2.19
N ALA A 172 -15.65 -9.53 -2.97
CA ALA A 172 -14.47 -8.71 -2.78
C ALA A 172 -14.74 -7.26 -3.19
N VAL A 173 -14.45 -6.31 -2.31
CA VAL A 173 -14.66 -4.87 -2.52
C VAL A 173 -13.36 -4.17 -2.89
N GLY A 174 -12.27 -4.47 -2.19
CA GLY A 174 -10.98 -3.87 -2.44
C GLY A 174 -9.91 -4.37 -1.47
N ILE A 175 -8.66 -4.08 -1.81
CA ILE A 175 -7.51 -4.40 -0.97
C ILE A 175 -6.76 -3.13 -0.57
N PHE A 176 -6.15 -3.15 0.59
CA PHE A 176 -5.26 -2.08 1.04
C PHE A 176 -4.10 -2.64 1.86
N PHE A 177 -2.97 -1.94 1.80
CA PHE A 177 -1.80 -2.26 2.61
C PHE A 177 -1.76 -1.35 3.83
N SER A 178 -1.64 -1.92 5.00
CA SER A 178 -1.50 -1.16 6.24
C SER A 178 -0.49 -1.83 7.16
N ARG A 179 0.40 -1.01 7.71
CA ARG A 179 1.52 -1.47 8.56
C ARG A 179 2.42 -2.45 7.81
N THR A 180 2.27 -3.73 7.99
CA THR A 180 3.10 -4.78 7.38
C THR A 180 2.28 -5.84 6.64
N ASN A 181 0.96 -5.61 6.46
CA ASN A 181 0.07 -6.63 5.91
C ASN A 181 -0.88 -6.05 4.86
N TRP A 182 -1.24 -6.91 3.91
CA TRP A 182 -2.35 -6.68 3.01
C TRP A 182 -3.67 -7.09 3.66
N TYR A 183 -4.69 -6.29 3.43
CA TYR A 183 -6.05 -6.50 3.91
C TYR A 183 -7.03 -6.50 2.74
N LEU A 184 -8.02 -7.38 2.81
CA LEU A 184 -9.15 -7.46 1.90
C LEU A 184 -10.41 -6.98 2.62
N ILE A 185 -11.13 -6.02 2.05
CA ILE A 185 -12.51 -5.71 2.43
C ILE A 185 -13.42 -6.62 1.62
N GLY A 186 -14.25 -7.40 2.29
CA GLY A 186 -15.20 -8.30 1.66
C GLY A 186 -16.57 -8.27 2.33
N PHE A 187 -17.62 -8.37 1.52
CA PHE A 187 -18.98 -8.54 2.00
C PHE A 187 -19.23 -10.03 2.22
N TYR A 188 -19.43 -10.40 3.49
CA TYR A 188 -19.63 -11.80 3.90
C TYR A 188 -21.09 -12.19 3.71
N LEU A 189 -21.37 -12.96 2.67
CA LEU A 189 -22.71 -13.31 2.21
C LEU A 189 -23.60 -13.94 3.29
N PRO A 190 -23.16 -14.94 4.09
CA PRO A 190 -24.05 -15.60 5.05
C PRO A 190 -24.57 -14.69 6.17
N LYS A 191 -23.87 -13.59 6.47
CA LYS A 191 -24.26 -12.66 7.54
C LYS A 191 -24.60 -11.26 7.01
N GLU A 192 -24.49 -11.04 5.72
CA GLU A 192 -24.73 -9.75 5.06
C GLU A 192 -23.98 -8.56 5.70
N ILE A 193 -22.72 -8.77 6.10
CA ILE A 193 -21.88 -7.75 6.73
C ILE A 193 -20.55 -7.58 6.01
N TYR A 194 -19.97 -6.38 6.07
CA TYR A 194 -18.62 -6.14 5.62
C TYR A 194 -17.61 -6.55 6.68
N LEU A 195 -16.60 -7.30 6.27
CA LEU A 195 -15.50 -7.76 7.12
C LEU A 195 -14.17 -7.41 6.49
N THR A 196 -13.17 -7.23 7.35
CA THR A 196 -11.78 -7.05 6.96
C THR A 196 -11.01 -8.34 7.20
N PHE A 197 -10.37 -8.85 6.16
CA PHE A 197 -9.59 -10.08 6.20
C PHE A 197 -8.10 -9.76 5.99
N ARG A 198 -7.23 -10.31 6.80
CA ARG A 198 -5.79 -10.30 6.53
C ARG A 198 -5.49 -11.32 5.44
N ILE A 199 -4.82 -10.89 4.36
CA ILE A 199 -4.60 -11.74 3.18
C ILE A 199 -3.64 -12.90 3.50
N ASP A 200 -2.65 -12.71 4.37
CA ASP A 200 -1.72 -13.75 4.82
C ASP A 200 -2.40 -14.92 5.56
N ARG A 201 -3.64 -14.73 6.04
CA ARG A 201 -4.45 -15.78 6.70
C ARG A 201 -5.34 -16.56 5.73
N ILE A 202 -5.35 -16.20 4.46
CA ILE A 202 -6.07 -16.95 3.44
C ILE A 202 -5.22 -18.16 3.03
N GLN A 203 -5.72 -19.37 3.31
CA GLN A 203 -5.02 -20.62 3.01
C GLN A 203 -5.29 -21.10 1.58
N LYS A 204 -6.53 -20.94 1.11
CA LYS A 204 -6.97 -21.27 -0.25
C LYS A 204 -7.98 -20.22 -0.70
N MET A 205 -8.06 -20.01 -2.00
CA MET A 205 -9.03 -19.11 -2.61
C MET A 205 -9.45 -19.63 -3.97
N HIS A 206 -10.73 -19.52 -4.28
CA HIS A 206 -11.33 -19.85 -5.57
C HIS A 206 -12.27 -18.73 -6.01
N ILE A 207 -12.20 -18.35 -7.27
CA ILE A 207 -13.18 -17.45 -7.90
C ILE A 207 -14.33 -18.32 -8.39
N LEU A 208 -15.53 -18.04 -7.90
CA LEU A 208 -16.74 -18.78 -8.29
C LEU A 208 -17.31 -18.24 -9.62
N ASN A 209 -18.16 -19.03 -10.26
CA ASN A 209 -18.88 -18.57 -11.47
C ASN A 209 -20.09 -17.67 -11.13
N GLU A 210 -20.35 -17.45 -9.85
CA GLU A 210 -21.43 -16.59 -9.35
C GLU A 210 -20.99 -15.12 -9.41
N LEU A 211 -21.89 -14.24 -9.90
CA LEU A 211 -21.66 -12.79 -9.93
C LEU A 211 -21.98 -12.18 -8.55
N GLN A 212 -21.36 -11.05 -8.25
CA GLN A 212 -21.71 -10.26 -7.07
C GLN A 212 -23.16 -9.83 -7.12
N SER A 213 -23.82 -9.85 -5.96
CA SER A 213 -25.27 -9.61 -5.81
C SER A 213 -25.63 -8.13 -5.80
N ARG A 214 -24.66 -7.23 -5.57
CA ARG A 214 -24.87 -5.79 -5.36
C ARG A 214 -23.68 -4.94 -5.76
N GLU A 215 -23.90 -3.64 -5.88
CA GLU A 215 -22.85 -2.64 -5.91
C GLU A 215 -22.36 -2.33 -4.49
N HIS A 216 -21.05 -2.24 -4.32
CA HIS A 216 -20.43 -1.96 -3.04
C HIS A 216 -20.05 -0.48 -2.92
N PRO A 217 -20.06 0.09 -1.70
CA PRO A 217 -19.46 1.39 -1.45
C PRO A 217 -17.97 1.43 -1.83
N PRO A 218 -17.42 2.61 -2.16
CA PRO A 218 -16.02 2.74 -2.50
C PRO A 218 -15.11 2.36 -1.34
N LEU A 219 -13.93 1.81 -1.66
CA LEU A 219 -12.94 1.31 -0.69
C LEU A 219 -12.55 2.36 0.36
N GLU A 220 -12.47 3.63 -0.02
CA GLU A 220 -12.09 4.75 0.85
C GLU A 220 -13.01 4.88 2.07
N LYS A 221 -14.31 4.57 1.92
CA LYS A 221 -15.25 4.57 3.05
C LYS A 221 -14.83 3.57 4.12
N PHE A 222 -14.48 2.35 3.71
CA PHE A 222 -14.07 1.29 4.63
C PHE A 222 -12.69 1.55 5.24
N ILE A 223 -11.78 2.16 4.50
CA ILE A 223 -10.47 2.56 5.02
C ILE A 223 -10.65 3.59 6.13
N ARG A 224 -11.50 4.60 5.95
CA ARG A 224 -11.80 5.58 7.01
C ARG A 224 -12.38 4.87 8.24
N GLU A 225 -13.41 4.03 8.07
CA GLU A 225 -13.99 3.26 9.17
C GLU A 225 -12.98 2.32 9.85
N PHE A 226 -12.03 1.77 9.11
CA PHE A 226 -10.96 0.93 9.67
C PHE A 226 -10.05 1.73 10.61
N TYR A 227 -9.68 2.95 10.23
CA TYR A 227 -8.89 3.84 11.09
C TYR A 227 -9.73 4.46 12.21
N ASP A 228 -10.99 4.81 11.99
CA ASP A 228 -11.88 5.37 13.00
C ASP A 228 -12.28 4.36 14.10
N LYS A 229 -12.40 3.08 13.75
CA LYS A 229 -12.67 1.99 14.72
C LYS A 229 -11.46 1.67 15.61
N GLU A 230 -10.26 1.92 15.14
CA GLU A 230 -9.07 1.89 15.99
C GLU A 230 -9.07 3.18 16.83
N LYS A 231 -9.77 3.19 17.98
CA LYS A 231 -9.70 4.30 18.92
C LYS A 231 -8.24 4.62 19.19
N LEU A 232 -7.84 5.83 18.84
CA LEU A 232 -6.52 6.34 19.21
C LEU A 232 -6.47 6.47 20.72
N HIS A 233 -5.52 5.82 21.34
CA HIS A 233 -5.24 5.93 22.75
C HIS A 233 -4.13 6.96 22.94
N GLU A 234 -4.44 8.01 23.68
CA GLU A 234 -3.41 8.96 24.10
C GLU A 234 -2.57 8.33 25.21
N ILE A 235 -1.26 8.30 25.02
CA ILE A 235 -0.29 7.84 26.01
C ILE A 235 0.68 8.97 26.27
N VAL A 236 0.95 9.23 27.53
CA VAL A 236 1.95 10.19 27.97
C VAL A 236 2.94 9.48 28.89
N ILE A 237 4.22 9.56 28.53
CA ILE A 237 5.32 9.05 29.34
C ILE A 237 6.35 10.14 29.60
N ARG A 238 7.11 10.00 30.67
CA ARG A 238 8.30 10.83 30.93
C ARG A 238 9.54 9.95 30.93
N ILE A 239 10.61 10.42 30.31
CA ILE A 239 11.90 9.74 30.22
C ILE A 239 13.03 10.72 30.48
N GLU A 240 14.13 10.26 31.10
CA GLU A 240 15.34 11.05 31.28
C GLU A 240 15.96 11.44 29.93
N LYS A 241 16.44 12.70 29.82
CA LYS A 241 17.01 13.23 28.55
C LYS A 241 18.16 12.40 28.02
N ASN A 242 19.05 11.92 28.88
CA ASN A 242 20.20 11.11 28.51
C ASN A 242 19.83 9.68 28.01
N LYS A 243 18.60 9.26 28.23
CA LYS A 243 18.10 7.91 27.87
C LYS A 243 17.13 7.88 26.69
N THR A 244 16.79 9.03 26.14
CA THR A 244 15.87 9.11 24.96
C THR A 244 16.38 8.40 23.73
N SER A 245 17.69 8.25 23.58
CA SER A 245 18.33 7.51 22.47
C SER A 245 17.97 6.03 22.45
N ILE A 246 17.51 5.44 23.56
CA ILE A 246 17.07 4.04 23.63
C ILE A 246 15.83 3.80 22.74
N MET A 247 14.98 4.81 22.59
CA MET A 247 13.77 4.70 21.78
C MET A 247 14.02 4.80 20.28
N ASN A 248 15.20 5.29 19.85
CA ASN A 248 15.56 5.50 18.44
C ASN A 248 14.41 6.18 17.65
N ASP A 249 14.31 5.87 16.36
CA ASP A 249 13.22 6.32 15.49
C ASP A 249 11.90 5.54 15.74
N ASP A 250 11.91 4.49 16.52
CA ASP A 250 10.72 3.69 16.85
C ASP A 250 9.64 4.54 17.52
N LYS A 251 10.00 5.60 18.25
CA LYS A 251 9.05 6.53 18.86
C LYS A 251 8.05 7.10 17.83
N TYR A 252 8.49 7.36 16.60
CA TYR A 252 7.61 7.84 15.52
C TYR A 252 6.67 6.74 15.02
N TYR A 253 7.16 5.50 14.95
CA TYR A 253 6.34 4.34 14.58
C TYR A 253 5.22 4.07 15.58
N TYR A 254 5.48 4.33 16.88
CA TYR A 254 4.48 4.19 17.94
C TYR A 254 3.59 5.42 18.12
N GLY A 255 3.69 6.41 17.23
CA GLY A 255 2.77 7.54 17.11
C GLY A 255 3.11 8.74 18.00
N LEU A 256 4.39 9.06 18.13
CA LEU A 256 4.83 10.30 18.81
C LEU A 256 4.21 11.52 18.11
N THR A 257 3.49 12.34 18.89
CA THR A 257 2.83 13.56 18.42
C THR A 257 3.49 14.83 18.91
N SER A 258 4.03 14.81 20.14
CA SER A 258 4.77 15.93 20.69
C SER A 258 5.80 15.49 21.72
N GLU A 259 6.84 16.30 21.83
CA GLU A 259 7.95 16.13 22.76
C GLU A 259 8.16 17.45 23.49
N LYS A 260 8.06 17.45 24.83
CA LYS A 260 8.16 18.64 25.66
C LYS A 260 9.24 18.45 26.73
N GLU A 261 10.13 19.38 26.80
CA GLU A 261 11.18 19.39 27.79
C GLU A 261 10.65 19.89 29.15
N ILE A 262 10.87 19.12 30.23
CA ILE A 262 10.47 19.46 31.61
C ILE A 262 11.64 19.16 32.54
N GLY A 263 12.44 20.15 32.82
CA GLY A 263 13.66 20.00 33.64
C GLY A 263 14.65 19.02 32.98
N ASP A 264 15.04 17.95 33.65
CA ASP A 264 15.94 16.92 33.17
C ASP A 264 15.22 15.75 32.46
N MET A 265 13.91 15.90 32.22
CA MET A 265 13.05 14.88 31.57
C MET A 265 12.45 15.38 30.25
N PHE A 266 12.14 14.47 29.37
CA PHE A 266 11.21 14.72 28.28
C PHE A 266 9.85 14.11 28.58
N GLU A 267 8.79 14.89 28.39
CA GLU A 267 7.43 14.41 28.35
C GLU A 267 7.03 14.16 26.90
N LEU A 268 6.72 12.91 26.60
CA LEU A 268 6.42 12.42 25.25
C LEU A 268 4.96 12.05 25.17
N HIS A 269 4.27 12.61 24.18
CA HIS A 269 2.86 12.33 23.91
C HIS A 269 2.75 11.45 22.68
N PHE A 270 1.99 10.37 22.79
CA PHE A 270 1.75 9.42 21.72
C PHE A 270 0.25 9.28 21.46
N LEU A 271 -0.08 9.10 20.19
CA LEU A 271 -1.40 8.61 19.75
C LEU A 271 -1.20 7.24 19.11
N THR A 272 -1.59 6.18 19.80
CA THR A 272 -1.41 4.81 19.35
C THR A 272 -2.74 4.10 19.16
N PHE A 273 -2.79 3.21 18.20
CA PHE A 273 -3.97 2.36 17.95
C PHE A 273 -4.04 1.15 18.90
N SER A 274 -2.99 0.81 19.63
CA SER A 274 -2.96 -0.39 20.46
C SER A 274 -2.10 -0.19 21.71
N ILE A 275 -2.77 -0.06 22.86
CA ILE A 275 -2.11 0.02 24.17
C ILE A 275 -1.23 -1.23 24.38
N SER A 276 -1.69 -2.42 23.99
CA SER A 276 -0.93 -3.66 24.19
C SER A 276 0.38 -3.67 23.38
N LYS A 277 0.38 -3.24 22.12
CA LYS A 277 1.62 -3.14 21.33
C LYS A 277 2.56 -2.08 21.87
N PHE A 278 2.01 -0.94 22.30
CA PHE A 278 2.78 0.10 22.96
C PHE A 278 3.40 -0.42 24.27
N ALA A 279 2.64 -1.19 25.06
CA ALA A 279 3.13 -1.80 26.31
C ALA A 279 4.33 -2.73 26.06
N HIS A 280 4.28 -3.56 25.03
CA HIS A 280 5.42 -4.43 24.67
C HIS A 280 6.67 -3.62 24.29
N TRP A 281 6.52 -2.56 23.53
CA TRP A 281 7.62 -1.68 23.17
C TRP A 281 8.13 -0.92 24.40
N TYR A 282 7.24 -0.39 25.25
CA TYR A 282 7.57 0.30 26.49
C TYR A 282 8.45 -0.56 27.42
N LEU A 283 8.23 -1.88 27.46
CA LEU A 283 9.04 -2.79 28.28
C LEU A 283 10.54 -2.76 27.94
N SER A 284 10.92 -2.37 26.73
CA SER A 284 12.33 -2.28 26.32
C SER A 284 13.09 -1.14 27.01
N PHE A 285 12.38 -0.15 27.60
CA PHE A 285 12.95 0.99 28.31
C PHE A 285 12.16 1.37 29.58
N ALA A 286 11.40 0.43 30.13
CA ALA A 286 10.50 0.66 31.28
C ALA A 286 11.23 1.09 32.56
N ASP A 287 12.49 0.72 32.71
CA ASP A 287 13.38 1.15 33.81
C ASP A 287 13.81 2.63 33.72
N SER A 288 13.66 3.24 32.58
CA SER A 288 14.12 4.58 32.26
C SER A 288 12.97 5.56 32.00
N ALA A 289 11.73 5.10 31.98
CA ALA A 289 10.56 5.92 31.68
C ALA A 289 9.42 5.69 32.68
N THR A 290 8.63 6.73 32.92
CA THR A 290 7.46 6.68 33.80
C THR A 290 6.19 6.95 33.01
N ILE A 291 5.17 6.11 33.19
CA ILE A 291 3.85 6.29 32.59
C ILE A 291 3.08 7.33 33.37
N ILE A 292 2.69 8.41 32.69
CA ILE A 292 1.85 9.48 33.24
C ILE A 292 0.37 9.13 33.02
N ARG A 293 0.02 8.71 31.82
CA ARG A 293 -1.34 8.26 31.44
C ARG A 293 -1.31 7.41 30.16
N PRO A 294 -2.32 6.52 29.91
CA PRO A 294 -3.42 6.19 30.79
C PRO A 294 -3.03 5.07 31.79
N ASP A 295 -3.81 4.93 32.88
CA ASP A 295 -3.59 3.84 33.83
C ASP A 295 -3.82 2.45 33.21
N SER A 296 -4.66 2.34 32.17
CA SER A 296 -4.84 1.10 31.41
C SER A 296 -3.54 0.55 30.84
N LEU A 297 -2.55 1.37 30.51
CA LEU A 297 -1.23 0.93 30.08
C LEU A 297 -0.48 0.21 31.22
N LYS A 298 -0.59 0.69 32.47
CA LYS A 298 0.00 0.04 33.63
C LYS A 298 -0.61 -1.34 33.87
N TYR A 299 -1.93 -1.47 33.70
CA TYR A 299 -2.61 -2.78 33.80
C TYR A 299 -2.15 -3.73 32.69
N CYS A 300 -2.01 -3.27 31.46
CA CYS A 300 -1.47 -4.10 30.37
C CYS A 300 -0.09 -4.67 30.71
N LEU A 301 0.80 -3.88 31.32
CA LEU A 301 2.14 -4.32 31.69
C LEU A 301 2.13 -5.40 32.77
N LEU A 302 1.21 -5.35 33.73
CA LEU A 302 1.07 -6.38 34.77
C LEU A 302 0.66 -7.74 34.19
N TYR A 303 -0.13 -7.77 33.11
CA TYR A 303 -0.58 -9.00 32.45
C TYR A 303 0.38 -9.48 31.36
N THR A 304 1.28 -8.65 30.85
CA THR A 304 2.30 -9.02 29.87
C THR A 304 3.58 -9.56 30.50
N SER A 305 3.80 -9.29 31.80
CA SER A 305 4.90 -9.88 32.57
C SER A 305 4.49 -11.27 33.09
N PRO A 306 5.25 -12.35 32.83
CA PRO A 306 4.92 -13.66 33.39
C PRO A 306 4.91 -13.57 34.89
N SER A 307 3.79 -13.98 35.50
CA SER A 307 3.64 -13.98 36.96
C SER A 307 4.75 -14.82 37.62
N PRO A 308 5.34 -14.39 38.75
CA PRO A 308 6.28 -15.21 39.51
C PRO A 308 5.72 -16.60 39.89
N ARG A 309 4.39 -16.77 39.88
CA ARG A 309 3.71 -18.06 40.16
C ARG A 309 3.78 -19.06 39.01
N ASP A 310 4.05 -18.62 37.77
CA ASP A 310 4.16 -19.55 36.62
C ASP A 310 5.53 -20.24 36.53
N ARG A 311 6.55 -19.73 37.25
CA ARG A 311 7.89 -20.36 37.35
C ARG A 311 7.95 -21.59 38.23
N THR A 312 6.91 -21.90 39.01
CA THR A 312 6.92 -23.01 39.97
C THR A 312 6.17 -24.26 39.48
N ARG A 313 5.65 -24.29 38.25
CA ARG A 313 4.92 -25.46 37.70
C ARG A 313 5.70 -26.30 36.66
N SER A 314 7.01 -26.11 36.53
CA SER A 314 7.87 -26.98 35.75
C SER A 314 8.98 -27.54 36.65
N ARG A 315 8.59 -28.49 37.48
CA ARG A 315 9.46 -29.55 38.08
C ARG A 315 8.69 -30.82 38.11
#